data_926489ff3e2a1489d23e2d4fd800c5d8
#
_entry.id   926489ff3e2a1489d23e2d4fd800c5d8
#
_cell.length_a   1.000
_cell.length_b   1.000
_cell.length_c   1.000
_cell.angle_alpha   90.00
_cell.angle_beta   90.00
_cell.angle_gamma   90.00
#
_symmetry.space_group_name_H-M   'P 1'
#
loop_
_entity.id
_entity.type
_entity.pdbx_description
1 polymer ?
#
loop_
_entity_poly.entity_id
_entity_poly.type
_entity_poly.pdbx_seq_one_letter_code
_entity_poly.pdbx_strand_id
1 'polypeptide(L)'
;LTDVNSVCEIISEFILPSQSSSQSEDRKQSCCGRPAQLDEAERRNRILDAASSVLITHGYHATSMDSIASCSGMSKKTLYQFFDSKQVLFETLILERLFAPINYTPVPTDSMEKQLLGLMTSIAACMFCDERLSLLRSVITETSRNPAVRQLVADLFQLSGRVLPIQNWMTIQSEAGRLDIPDITEASDLLFGMTLGGPTLGRLTHCKPSRSKEKLEEFMAYGIRVFLEGHRPVSPPSKGH
;
A
#
# COMPACT_ATOMS: atom_id res chain seq x y z
N LEU A 1 0.39 -4.09 23.08
CA LEU A 1 -0.89 -3.58 22.61
C LEU A 1 -0.65 -2.19 22.04
N THR A 2 0.00 -2.12 20.88
CA THR A 2 0.14 -0.87 20.14
C THR A 2 -1.13 -0.73 19.31
N ASP A 3 -1.90 0.26 19.64
CA ASP A 3 -3.19 0.58 19.06
C ASP A 3 -3.05 0.88 17.57
N VAL A 4 -3.75 0.11 16.72
CA VAL A 4 -3.72 0.28 15.25
C VAL A 4 -4.37 1.60 14.82
N ASN A 5 -5.20 2.21 15.69
CA ASN A 5 -5.64 3.59 15.51
C ASN A 5 -4.45 4.57 15.56
N SER A 6 -3.44 4.31 16.39
CA SER A 6 -2.22 5.10 16.46
C SER A 6 -1.43 5.10 15.15
N VAL A 7 -1.46 4.03 14.37
CA VAL A 7 -0.76 3.97 13.06
C VAL A 7 -1.53 4.73 11.98
N CYS A 8 -2.87 4.68 12.00
CA CYS A 8 -3.69 5.51 11.12
C CYS A 8 -3.65 6.99 11.52
N GLU A 9 -3.60 7.30 12.82
CA GLU A 9 -3.43 8.66 13.33
C GLU A 9 -2.04 9.22 13.02
N ILE A 10 -0.97 8.42 13.16
CA ILE A 10 0.40 8.82 12.79
C ILE A 10 0.49 9.10 11.28
N ILE A 11 -0.21 8.34 10.44
CA ILE A 11 -0.27 8.61 9.00
C ILE A 11 -1.13 9.85 8.70
N SER A 12 -2.19 10.10 9.49
CA SER A 12 -3.01 11.31 9.36
C SER A 12 -2.27 12.57 9.82
N GLU A 13 -1.46 12.50 10.89
CA GLU A 13 -0.65 13.64 11.35
C GLU A 13 0.50 13.99 10.39
N PHE A 14 0.96 13.04 9.58
CA PHE A 14 1.96 13.33 8.55
C PHE A 14 1.38 13.90 7.24
N ILE A 15 0.05 13.85 7.06
CA ILE A 15 -0.62 14.25 5.81
C ILE A 15 -1.49 15.51 5.96
N LEU A 16 -1.85 15.91 7.18
CA LEU A 16 -2.68 17.12 7.42
C LEU A 16 -2.11 17.98 8.55
N PRO A 17 -1.84 19.26 8.30
CA PRO A 17 -1.55 20.19 9.41
C PRO A 17 -2.82 20.43 10.22
N SER A 18 -2.72 20.19 11.53
CA SER A 18 -3.76 20.42 12.53
C SER A 18 -4.26 21.86 12.49
N GLN A 19 -5.56 22.06 12.30
CA GLN A 19 -6.23 23.31 12.60
C GLN A 19 -6.53 23.37 14.10
N SER A 20 -5.74 24.12 14.83
CA SER A 20 -6.06 24.54 16.19
C SER A 20 -6.91 25.81 16.15
N SER A 21 -8.13 25.71 16.65
CA SER A 21 -8.99 26.85 16.97
C SER A 21 -8.44 27.63 18.16
N SER A 22 -8.17 28.92 17.99
CA SER A 22 -8.19 29.91 19.08
C SER A 22 -8.61 31.27 18.56
N GLN A 23 -9.40 31.89 19.40
CA GLN A 23 -10.22 33.11 19.25
C GLN A 23 -9.42 34.36 18.96
N SER A 24 -10.10 35.21 18.20
CA SER A 24 -10.14 36.68 18.18
C SER A 24 -9.03 37.48 18.86
N GLU A 25 -8.37 38.33 18.05
CA GLU A 25 -8.27 39.76 18.32
C GLU A 25 -7.87 40.56 17.06
N ASP A 26 -8.59 41.65 16.85
CA ASP A 26 -8.42 42.62 15.79
C ASP A 26 -7.00 43.16 15.69
N ARG A 27 -6.38 43.06 14.54
CA ARG A 27 -5.43 44.06 14.03
C ARG A 27 -5.39 44.02 12.50
N LYS A 28 -5.96 45.05 11.90
CA LYS A 28 -5.68 45.44 10.51
C LYS A 28 -4.18 45.62 10.34
N GLN A 29 -3.58 44.70 9.58
CA GLN A 29 -2.35 44.96 8.85
C GLN A 29 -2.45 44.30 7.48
N SER A 30 -2.63 45.17 6.50
CA SER A 30 -2.45 44.88 5.08
C SER A 30 -1.01 44.42 4.87
N CYS A 31 -0.83 43.13 4.63
CA CYS A 31 0.36 42.59 3.99
C CYS A 31 -0.09 41.66 2.84
N CYS A 32 0.02 42.19 1.64
CA CYS A 32 -0.02 41.41 0.41
C CYS A 32 1.19 40.47 0.40
N GLY A 33 1.14 39.41 1.22
CA GLY A 33 2.08 38.31 1.22
C GLY A 33 1.79 37.44 0.01
N ARG A 34 2.76 37.33 -0.91
CA ARG A 34 2.77 36.33 -1.97
C ARG A 34 2.41 34.97 -1.34
N PRO A 35 1.44 34.21 -1.86
CA PRO A 35 1.13 32.90 -1.30
C PRO A 35 2.43 32.10 -1.16
N ALA A 36 2.62 31.46 -0.01
CA ALA A 36 3.80 30.63 0.23
C ALA A 36 3.95 29.67 -0.96
N GLN A 37 5.07 29.78 -1.65
CA GLN A 37 5.34 28.97 -2.83
C GLN A 37 5.50 27.54 -2.32
N LEU A 38 4.54 26.67 -2.67
CA LEU A 38 4.60 25.24 -2.38
C LEU A 38 5.99 24.70 -2.74
N ASP A 39 6.57 23.90 -1.88
CA ASP A 39 7.83 23.25 -2.21
C ASP A 39 7.66 22.24 -3.37
N GLU A 40 8.75 21.71 -3.86
CA GLU A 40 8.73 20.78 -5.01
C GLU A 40 8.04 19.47 -4.65
N ALA A 41 8.25 18.95 -3.45
CA ALA A 41 7.63 17.72 -2.97
C ALA A 41 6.12 17.89 -2.77
N GLU A 42 5.68 19.01 -2.20
CA GLU A 42 4.26 19.35 -2.06
C GLU A 42 3.56 19.47 -3.41
N ARG A 43 4.20 20.13 -4.38
CA ARG A 43 3.67 20.24 -5.74
C ARG A 43 3.53 18.88 -6.41
N ARG A 44 4.55 18.03 -6.28
CA ARG A 44 4.56 16.68 -6.83
C ARG A 44 3.45 15.82 -6.21
N ASN A 45 3.31 15.83 -4.89
CA ASN A 45 2.25 15.10 -4.19
C ASN A 45 0.86 15.59 -4.62
N ARG A 46 0.64 16.89 -4.72
CA ARG A 46 -0.62 17.47 -5.16
C ARG A 46 -1.00 17.05 -6.60
N ILE A 47 -0.01 16.89 -7.48
CA ILE A 47 -0.24 16.35 -8.83
C ILE A 47 -0.66 14.87 -8.74
N LEU A 48 0.01 14.06 -7.93
CA LEU A 48 -0.33 12.64 -7.76
C LEU A 48 -1.72 12.45 -7.13
N ASP A 49 -2.10 13.26 -6.16
CA ASP A 49 -3.44 13.22 -5.55
C ASP A 49 -4.53 13.60 -6.57
N ALA A 50 -4.29 14.63 -7.36
CA ALA A 50 -5.19 15.01 -8.45
C ALA A 50 -5.28 13.92 -9.52
N ALA A 51 -4.15 13.31 -9.89
CA ALA A 51 -4.13 12.19 -10.85
C ALA A 51 -4.90 10.98 -10.33
N SER A 52 -4.73 10.62 -9.05
CA SER A 52 -5.50 9.56 -8.38
C SER A 52 -7.00 9.84 -8.46
N SER A 53 -7.42 11.03 -8.08
CA SER A 53 -8.82 11.46 -8.08
C SER A 53 -9.44 11.42 -9.48
N VAL A 54 -8.77 11.97 -10.48
CA VAL A 54 -9.24 11.97 -11.87
C VAL A 54 -9.32 10.55 -12.44
N LEU A 55 -8.31 9.71 -12.13
CA LEU A 55 -8.27 8.32 -12.57
C LEU A 55 -9.41 7.48 -11.96
N ILE A 56 -9.64 7.63 -10.67
CA ILE A 56 -10.72 6.91 -9.97
C ILE A 56 -12.08 7.31 -10.54
N THR A 57 -12.27 8.58 -10.87
CA THR A 57 -13.56 9.12 -11.34
C THR A 57 -13.84 8.79 -12.81
N HIS A 58 -12.84 8.91 -13.68
CA HIS A 58 -13.03 8.87 -15.13
C HIS A 58 -12.37 7.67 -15.82
N GLY A 59 -11.51 6.93 -15.11
CA GLY A 59 -10.68 5.86 -15.68
C GLY A 59 -9.49 6.40 -16.48
N TYR A 60 -8.57 5.48 -16.84
CA TYR A 60 -7.31 5.87 -17.47
C TYR A 60 -7.49 6.54 -18.85
N HIS A 61 -8.40 6.02 -19.69
CA HIS A 61 -8.59 6.55 -21.05
C HIS A 61 -9.09 8.00 -21.06
N ALA A 62 -10.06 8.32 -20.22
CA ALA A 62 -10.62 9.66 -20.13
C ALA A 62 -9.75 10.64 -19.33
N THR A 63 -8.76 10.15 -18.59
CA THR A 63 -7.79 10.98 -17.89
C THR A 63 -6.83 11.63 -18.89
N SER A 64 -6.64 12.94 -18.80
CA SER A 64 -5.69 13.72 -19.59
C SER A 64 -4.79 14.57 -18.70
N MET A 65 -3.63 14.99 -19.22
CA MET A 65 -2.75 15.93 -18.50
C MET A 65 -3.46 17.26 -18.22
N ASP A 66 -4.41 17.66 -19.07
CA ASP A 66 -5.19 18.88 -18.89
C ASP A 66 -6.20 18.73 -17.73
N SER A 67 -6.89 17.60 -17.63
CA SER A 67 -7.80 17.32 -16.51
C SER A 67 -7.06 17.25 -15.17
N ILE A 68 -5.86 16.66 -15.15
CA ILE A 68 -5.02 16.60 -13.95
C ILE A 68 -4.51 18.01 -13.58
N ALA A 69 -4.07 18.81 -14.56
CA ALA A 69 -3.64 20.18 -14.32
C ALA A 69 -4.76 21.01 -13.69
N SER A 70 -5.96 20.91 -14.27
CA SER A 70 -7.15 21.59 -13.73
C SER A 70 -7.49 21.13 -12.31
N CYS A 71 -7.47 19.83 -12.05
CA CYS A 71 -7.78 19.26 -10.73
C CYS A 71 -6.73 19.63 -9.67
N SER A 72 -5.44 19.63 -10.03
CA SER A 72 -4.35 20.01 -9.13
C SER A 72 -4.25 21.52 -8.89
N GLY A 73 -4.93 22.34 -9.71
CA GLY A 73 -4.79 23.79 -9.69
C GLY A 73 -3.42 24.27 -10.21
N MET A 74 -2.71 23.45 -10.99
CA MET A 74 -1.41 23.75 -11.54
C MET A 74 -1.46 23.97 -13.05
N SER A 75 -0.46 24.68 -13.60
CA SER A 75 -0.35 24.83 -15.04
C SER A 75 0.08 23.51 -15.70
N LYS A 76 -0.35 23.29 -16.94
CA LYS A 76 0.12 22.17 -17.77
C LYS A 76 1.65 22.14 -17.90
N LYS A 77 2.27 23.33 -18.01
CA LYS A 77 3.73 23.46 -18.03
C LYS A 77 4.36 22.91 -16.75
N THR A 78 3.76 23.20 -15.60
CA THR A 78 4.23 22.68 -14.30
C THR A 78 4.12 21.15 -14.25
N LEU A 79 3.01 20.57 -14.74
CA LEU A 79 2.87 19.11 -14.79
C LEU A 79 4.00 18.46 -15.61
N TYR A 80 4.27 18.99 -16.79
CA TYR A 80 5.33 18.45 -17.66
C TYR A 80 6.75 18.66 -17.12
N GLN A 81 6.95 19.53 -16.13
CA GLN A 81 8.22 19.61 -15.39
C GLN A 81 8.45 18.43 -14.45
N PHE A 82 7.37 17.81 -13.95
CA PHE A 82 7.43 16.66 -13.04
C PHE A 82 7.26 15.32 -13.75
N PHE A 83 6.47 15.28 -14.81
CA PHE A 83 6.08 14.05 -15.49
C PHE A 83 6.03 14.25 -17.00
N ASP A 84 6.94 13.62 -17.73
CA ASP A 84 7.09 13.77 -19.17
C ASP A 84 5.86 13.33 -19.96
N SER A 85 5.08 12.40 -19.40
CA SER A 85 3.88 11.87 -20.05
C SER A 85 2.84 11.41 -19.03
N LYS A 86 1.61 11.23 -19.51
CA LYS A 86 0.53 10.57 -18.73
C LYS A 86 0.94 9.19 -18.28
N GLN A 87 1.67 8.44 -19.10
CA GLN A 87 2.12 7.11 -18.76
C GLN A 87 3.09 7.14 -17.57
N VAL A 88 4.13 7.98 -17.62
CA VAL A 88 5.11 8.14 -16.53
C VAL A 88 4.44 8.58 -15.23
N LEU A 89 3.48 9.50 -15.32
CA LEU A 89 2.69 9.92 -14.16
C LEU A 89 1.88 8.76 -13.57
N PHE A 90 1.25 7.95 -14.42
CA PHE A 90 0.46 6.80 -13.99
C PHE A 90 1.32 5.69 -13.36
N GLU A 91 2.48 5.40 -13.96
CA GLU A 91 3.48 4.49 -13.41
C GLU A 91 3.92 4.92 -12.01
N THR A 92 4.28 6.20 -11.88
CA THR A 92 4.66 6.79 -10.59
C THR A 92 3.54 6.71 -9.57
N LEU A 93 2.31 7.03 -9.99
CA LEU A 93 1.13 6.96 -9.12
C LEU A 93 0.92 5.55 -8.57
N ILE A 94 0.98 4.54 -9.44
CA ILE A 94 0.85 3.13 -9.01
C ILE A 94 1.96 2.77 -8.03
N LEU A 95 3.22 3.07 -8.36
CA LEU A 95 4.36 2.77 -7.51
C LEU A 95 4.25 3.40 -6.13
N GLU A 96 3.89 4.67 -6.06
CA GLU A 96 3.91 5.42 -4.79
C GLU A 96 2.64 5.25 -3.96
N ARG A 97 1.49 5.00 -4.60
CA ARG A 97 0.22 4.88 -3.89
C ARG A 97 -0.23 3.43 -3.64
N LEU A 98 0.00 2.51 -4.59
CA LEU A 98 -0.36 1.11 -4.40
C LEU A 98 0.76 0.28 -3.76
N PHE A 99 2.02 0.54 -4.15
CA PHE A 99 3.20 -0.18 -3.68
C PHE A 99 4.05 0.62 -2.68
N ALA A 100 3.43 1.56 -1.95
CA ALA A 100 4.11 2.30 -0.90
C ALA A 100 4.77 1.35 0.11
N PRO A 101 5.96 1.68 0.61
CA PRO A 101 6.66 0.86 1.60
C PRO A 101 5.78 0.60 2.84
N ILE A 102 5.81 -0.63 3.31
CA ILE A 102 5.15 -1.01 4.56
C ILE A 102 6.17 -0.88 5.68
N ASN A 103 5.92 0.07 6.58
CA ASN A 103 6.77 0.29 7.74
C ASN A 103 6.37 -0.69 8.85
N TYR A 104 7.01 -1.85 8.86
CA TYR A 104 6.87 -2.84 9.91
C TYR A 104 8.23 -3.43 10.27
N THR A 105 8.56 -3.43 11.55
CA THR A 105 9.76 -4.08 12.07
C THR A 105 9.31 -5.18 13.05
N PRO A 106 9.59 -6.45 12.74
CA PRO A 106 9.28 -7.54 13.65
C PRO A 106 10.04 -7.38 14.98
N VAL A 107 9.36 -7.64 16.09
CA VAL A 107 10.00 -7.67 17.40
C VAL A 107 10.68 -9.04 17.58
N PRO A 108 12.01 -9.12 17.72
CA PRO A 108 12.74 -10.40 17.71
C PRO A 108 12.34 -11.37 18.81
N THR A 109 11.85 -10.85 19.94
CA THR A 109 11.40 -11.66 21.09
C THR A 109 9.99 -12.23 20.94
N ASP A 110 9.22 -11.77 19.95
CA ASP A 110 7.89 -12.29 19.66
C ASP A 110 7.97 -13.65 18.96
N SER A 111 6.93 -14.47 19.13
CA SER A 111 6.77 -15.71 18.36
C SER A 111 6.67 -15.42 16.87
N MET A 112 7.06 -16.37 16.01
CA MET A 112 6.91 -16.25 14.55
C MET A 112 5.48 -15.95 14.14
N GLU A 113 4.49 -16.56 14.78
CA GLU A 113 3.07 -16.29 14.56
C GLU A 113 2.73 -14.82 14.81
N LYS A 114 3.20 -14.26 15.94
CA LYS A 114 2.94 -12.87 16.32
C LYS A 114 3.64 -11.88 15.39
N GLN A 115 4.89 -12.16 15.01
CA GLN A 115 5.64 -11.35 14.05
C GLN A 115 4.92 -11.30 12.69
N LEU A 116 4.50 -12.48 12.22
CA LEU A 116 3.85 -12.59 10.91
C LEU A 116 2.45 -11.97 10.93
N LEU A 117 1.70 -12.13 12.02
CA LEU A 117 0.40 -11.49 12.20
C LEU A 117 0.53 -9.95 12.18
N GLY A 118 1.52 -9.39 12.88
CA GLY A 118 1.78 -7.96 12.88
C GLY A 118 2.13 -7.44 11.48
N LEU A 119 2.97 -8.18 10.73
CA LEU A 119 3.29 -7.85 9.34
C LEU A 119 2.05 -7.88 8.46
N MET A 120 1.25 -8.94 8.50
CA MET A 120 0.04 -9.09 7.69
C MET A 120 -1.03 -8.06 8.05
N THR A 121 -1.14 -7.69 9.32
CA THR A 121 -2.04 -6.61 9.79
C THR A 121 -1.59 -5.25 9.22
N SER A 122 -0.29 -4.98 9.18
CA SER A 122 0.25 -3.76 8.59
C SER A 122 0.02 -3.71 7.08
N ILE A 123 0.18 -4.83 6.38
CA ILE A 123 -0.17 -4.97 4.96
C ILE A 123 -1.67 -4.70 4.75
N ALA A 124 -2.53 -5.32 5.56
CA ALA A 124 -3.98 -5.14 5.47
C ALA A 124 -4.40 -3.69 5.70
N ALA A 125 -3.87 -3.02 6.71
CA ALA A 125 -4.14 -1.61 7.00
C ALA A 125 -3.77 -0.71 5.82
N CYS A 126 -2.62 -0.99 5.19
CA CYS A 126 -2.14 -0.28 4.03
C CYS A 126 -3.04 -0.53 2.80
N MET A 127 -3.38 -1.79 2.51
CA MET A 127 -4.13 -2.18 1.31
C MET A 127 -5.61 -1.81 1.36
N PHE A 128 -6.22 -1.82 2.55
CA PHE A 128 -7.67 -1.74 2.70
C PHE A 128 -8.19 -0.32 2.95
N CYS A 129 -7.37 0.71 2.78
CA CYS A 129 -7.91 2.07 2.75
C CYS A 129 -8.73 2.29 1.46
N ASP A 130 -9.79 3.08 1.56
CA ASP A 130 -10.78 3.25 0.48
C ASP A 130 -10.15 3.85 -0.78
N GLU A 131 -9.21 4.75 -0.64
CA GLU A 131 -8.49 5.36 -1.75
C GLU A 131 -7.69 4.32 -2.55
N ARG A 132 -6.91 3.46 -1.87
CA ARG A 132 -6.12 2.42 -2.53
C ARG A 132 -6.99 1.36 -3.18
N LEU A 133 -8.08 0.96 -2.52
CA LEU A 133 -9.03 0.02 -3.11
C LEU A 133 -9.69 0.61 -4.37
N SER A 134 -10.04 1.89 -4.36
CA SER A 134 -10.62 2.58 -5.51
C SER A 134 -9.61 2.69 -6.65
N LEU A 135 -8.37 3.06 -6.35
CA LEU A 135 -7.28 3.10 -7.32
C LEU A 135 -7.01 1.70 -7.89
N LEU A 136 -6.94 0.68 -7.04
CA LEU A 136 -6.70 -0.71 -7.46
C LEU A 136 -7.82 -1.22 -8.39
N ARG A 137 -9.11 -0.91 -8.09
CA ARG A 137 -10.23 -1.22 -9.00
C ARG A 137 -10.05 -0.58 -10.37
N SER A 138 -9.65 0.70 -10.41
CA SER A 138 -9.39 1.42 -11.66
C SER A 138 -8.27 0.79 -12.45
N VAL A 139 -7.17 0.43 -11.79
CA VAL A 139 -6.02 -0.25 -12.41
C VAL A 139 -6.43 -1.61 -12.97
N ILE A 140 -7.13 -2.46 -12.20
CA ILE A 140 -7.60 -3.77 -12.65
C ILE A 140 -8.53 -3.64 -13.86
N THR A 141 -9.43 -2.67 -13.86
CA THR A 141 -10.33 -2.41 -14.99
C THR A 141 -9.53 -2.06 -16.25
N GLU A 142 -8.52 -1.22 -16.12
CA GLU A 142 -7.67 -0.81 -17.25
C GLU A 142 -6.78 -1.96 -17.76
N THR A 143 -6.27 -2.84 -16.92
CA THR A 143 -5.45 -3.99 -17.37
C THR A 143 -6.21 -4.92 -18.31
N SER A 144 -7.53 -4.99 -18.17
CA SER A 144 -8.39 -5.79 -19.06
C SER A 144 -8.57 -5.16 -20.44
N ARG A 145 -8.46 -3.83 -20.53
CA ARG A 145 -8.76 -3.05 -21.74
C ARG A 145 -7.52 -2.55 -22.48
N ASN A 146 -6.41 -2.37 -21.76
CA ASN A 146 -5.20 -1.74 -22.27
C ASN A 146 -3.99 -2.66 -22.07
N PRO A 147 -3.46 -3.28 -23.16
CA PRO A 147 -2.28 -4.13 -23.06
C PRO A 147 -1.04 -3.44 -22.49
N ALA A 148 -0.85 -2.14 -22.78
CA ALA A 148 0.28 -1.37 -22.24
C ALA A 148 0.16 -1.20 -20.72
N VAL A 149 -1.03 -0.91 -20.20
CA VAL A 149 -1.27 -0.86 -18.75
C VAL A 149 -1.09 -2.23 -18.11
N ARG A 150 -1.53 -3.31 -18.79
CA ARG A 150 -1.31 -4.68 -18.32
C ARG A 150 0.17 -5.01 -18.21
N GLN A 151 0.96 -4.69 -19.24
CA GLN A 151 2.40 -4.94 -19.22
C GLN A 151 3.06 -4.12 -18.11
N LEU A 152 2.73 -2.84 -18.00
CA LEU A 152 3.21 -1.99 -16.93
C LEU A 152 2.94 -2.58 -15.54
N VAL A 153 1.69 -2.99 -15.28
CA VAL A 153 1.32 -3.59 -13.99
C VAL A 153 2.06 -4.90 -13.77
N ALA A 154 2.20 -5.76 -14.81
CA ALA A 154 2.98 -6.98 -14.73
C ALA A 154 4.46 -6.70 -14.41
N ASP A 155 5.07 -5.71 -15.06
CA ASP A 155 6.44 -5.28 -14.80
C ASP A 155 6.59 -4.75 -13.36
N LEU A 156 5.58 -4.03 -12.87
CA LEU A 156 5.55 -3.53 -11.48
C LEU A 156 5.40 -4.66 -10.45
N PHE A 157 4.63 -5.71 -10.74
CA PHE A 157 4.51 -6.89 -9.89
C PHE A 157 5.73 -7.81 -9.98
N GLN A 158 6.35 -7.92 -11.16
CA GLN A 158 7.59 -8.66 -11.37
C GLN A 158 8.83 -7.87 -10.95
N LEU A 159 8.64 -6.63 -10.44
CA LEU A 159 9.75 -5.74 -10.10
C LEU A 159 10.78 -6.42 -9.21
N SER A 160 11.48 -7.17 -9.93
CA SER A 160 12.93 -7.25 -10.03
C SER A 160 13.61 -6.39 -8.97
N GLY A 161 13.93 -7.01 -7.86
CA GLY A 161 14.77 -6.46 -6.82
C GLY A 161 14.08 -5.76 -5.64
N ARG A 162 12.77 -5.61 -5.63
CA ARG A 162 12.05 -5.25 -4.39
C ARG A 162 11.68 -6.52 -3.63
N VAL A 163 12.49 -6.90 -2.69
CA VAL A 163 12.13 -7.95 -1.73
C VAL A 163 10.94 -7.43 -0.90
N LEU A 164 9.79 -8.07 -1.05
CA LEU A 164 8.63 -7.73 -0.24
C LEU A 164 8.93 -7.96 1.25
N PRO A 165 8.41 -7.15 2.18
CA PRO A 165 8.64 -7.35 3.61
C PRO A 165 8.37 -8.78 4.10
N ILE A 166 7.36 -9.43 3.53
CA ILE A 166 7.02 -10.82 3.82
C ILE A 166 8.09 -11.80 3.33
N GLN A 167 8.64 -11.59 2.12
CA GLN A 167 9.72 -12.42 1.57
C GLN A 167 10.99 -12.26 2.38
N ASN A 168 11.34 -11.03 2.74
CA ASN A 168 12.49 -10.75 3.59
C ASN A 168 12.37 -11.47 4.94
N TRP A 169 11.19 -11.39 5.57
CA TRP A 169 10.94 -12.11 6.83
C TRP A 169 11.10 -13.62 6.64
N MET A 170 10.53 -14.21 5.58
CA MET A 170 10.63 -15.64 5.29
C MET A 170 12.07 -16.07 5.03
N THR A 171 12.84 -15.28 4.28
CA THR A 171 14.26 -15.54 4.03
C THR A 171 15.04 -15.63 5.34
N ILE A 172 14.86 -14.66 6.24
CA ILE A 172 15.50 -14.65 7.57
C ILE A 172 15.12 -15.90 8.39
N GLN A 173 13.84 -16.33 8.36
CA GLN A 173 13.41 -17.53 9.10
C GLN A 173 13.98 -18.81 8.48
N SER A 174 14.05 -18.90 7.16
CA SER A 174 14.58 -20.03 6.43
C SER A 174 16.10 -20.17 6.63
N GLU A 175 16.85 -19.09 6.48
CA GLU A 175 18.30 -19.06 6.74
C GLU A 175 18.66 -19.43 8.18
N ALA A 176 17.79 -19.07 9.12
CA ALA A 176 17.93 -19.47 10.53
C ALA A 176 17.50 -20.91 10.81
N GLY A 177 17.07 -21.68 9.81
CA GLY A 177 16.59 -23.06 9.95
C GLY A 177 15.31 -23.21 10.76
N ARG A 178 14.55 -22.14 10.95
CA ARG A 178 13.29 -22.15 11.69
C ARG A 178 12.09 -22.55 10.82
N LEU A 179 12.19 -22.34 9.52
CA LEU A 179 11.21 -22.77 8.52
C LEU A 179 11.94 -23.48 7.37
N ASP A 180 11.30 -24.48 6.81
CA ASP A 180 11.72 -25.16 5.58
C ASP A 180 10.87 -24.63 4.42
N ILE A 181 11.42 -23.64 3.69
CA ILE A 181 10.74 -22.96 2.58
C ILE A 181 11.57 -23.15 1.32
N PRO A 182 11.15 -24.05 0.42
CA PRO A 182 11.88 -24.31 -0.84
C PRO A 182 11.88 -23.13 -1.80
N ASP A 183 10.78 -22.41 -1.90
CA ASP A 183 10.60 -21.22 -2.74
C ASP A 183 9.92 -20.11 -1.97
N ILE A 184 10.67 -19.03 -1.72
CA ILE A 184 10.20 -17.87 -0.95
C ILE A 184 9.09 -17.13 -1.69
N THR A 185 9.15 -17.06 -3.01
CA THR A 185 8.15 -16.32 -3.80
C THR A 185 6.80 -17.05 -3.77
N GLU A 186 6.81 -18.35 -4.07
CA GLU A 186 5.59 -19.16 -4.00
C GLU A 186 5.01 -19.22 -2.60
N ALA A 187 5.85 -19.35 -1.57
CA ALA A 187 5.41 -19.33 -0.18
C ALA A 187 4.79 -18.00 0.23
N SER A 188 5.34 -16.87 -0.24
CA SER A 188 4.76 -15.55 0.03
C SER A 188 3.39 -15.37 -0.63
N ASP A 189 3.23 -15.84 -1.86
CA ASP A 189 1.96 -15.80 -2.59
C ASP A 189 0.91 -16.71 -1.93
N LEU A 190 1.31 -17.90 -1.50
CA LEU A 190 0.45 -18.81 -0.76
C LEU A 190 -0.05 -18.17 0.54
N LEU A 191 0.85 -17.62 1.35
CA LEU A 191 0.48 -16.98 2.61
C LEU A 191 -0.45 -15.78 2.37
N PHE A 192 -0.15 -14.93 1.36
CA PHE A 192 -1.03 -13.83 0.98
C PHE A 192 -2.42 -14.35 0.58
N GLY A 193 -2.48 -15.37 -0.27
CA GLY A 193 -3.74 -16.00 -0.70
C GLY A 193 -4.58 -16.52 0.47
N MET A 194 -3.94 -17.21 1.42
CA MET A 194 -4.60 -17.77 2.61
C MET A 194 -5.10 -16.72 3.59
N THR A 195 -4.47 -15.56 3.66
CA THR A 195 -4.75 -14.52 4.68
C THR A 195 -5.51 -13.33 4.13
N LEU A 196 -5.00 -12.71 3.09
CA LEU A 196 -5.54 -11.45 2.53
C LEU A 196 -6.25 -11.63 1.19
N GLY A 197 -6.00 -12.70 0.42
CA GLY A 197 -6.56 -12.87 -0.90
C GLY A 197 -8.09 -12.82 -0.94
N GLY A 198 -8.76 -13.63 -0.12
CA GLY A 198 -10.21 -13.62 0.00
C GLY A 198 -10.81 -12.31 0.49
N PRO A 199 -10.30 -11.71 1.58
CA PRO A 199 -10.68 -10.38 2.04
C PRO A 199 -10.49 -9.28 0.97
N THR A 200 -9.38 -9.29 0.26
CA THR A 200 -9.10 -8.34 -0.84
C THR A 200 -10.13 -8.45 -1.95
N LEU A 201 -10.37 -9.67 -2.43
CA LEU A 201 -11.37 -9.90 -3.48
C LEU A 201 -12.76 -9.44 -3.02
N GLY A 202 -13.15 -9.76 -1.79
CA GLY A 202 -14.43 -9.34 -1.22
C GLY A 202 -14.61 -7.82 -1.19
N ARG A 203 -13.56 -7.08 -0.81
CA ARG A 203 -13.57 -5.61 -0.79
C ARG A 203 -13.54 -4.99 -2.19
N LEU A 204 -12.79 -5.56 -3.11
CA LEU A 204 -12.72 -5.08 -4.50
C LEU A 204 -14.05 -5.23 -5.23
N THR A 205 -14.74 -6.34 -5.04
CA THR A 205 -15.98 -6.67 -5.76
C THR A 205 -17.24 -6.23 -5.04
N HIS A 206 -17.15 -5.80 -3.78
CA HIS A 206 -18.30 -5.54 -2.89
C HIS A 206 -19.25 -6.75 -2.73
N CYS A 207 -18.83 -7.96 -3.11
CA CYS A 207 -19.67 -9.16 -3.05
C CYS A 207 -19.85 -9.72 -1.64
N LYS A 208 -19.02 -9.31 -0.70
CA LYS A 208 -19.09 -9.76 0.70
C LYS A 208 -18.98 -8.56 1.64
N PRO A 209 -19.70 -8.56 2.76
CA PRO A 209 -19.53 -7.53 3.77
C PRO A 209 -18.10 -7.56 4.30
N SER A 210 -17.55 -6.38 4.56
CA SER A 210 -16.23 -6.27 5.19
C SER A 210 -16.23 -6.95 6.54
N ARG A 211 -15.22 -7.75 6.80
CA ARG A 211 -14.99 -8.31 8.15
C ARG A 211 -14.65 -7.17 9.10
N SER A 212 -15.06 -7.28 10.37
CA SER A 212 -14.51 -6.40 11.41
C SER A 212 -13.01 -6.64 11.54
N LYS A 213 -12.30 -5.71 12.17
CA LYS A 213 -10.84 -5.81 12.39
C LYS A 213 -10.50 -7.11 13.12
N GLU A 214 -11.23 -7.43 14.19
CA GLU A 214 -11.02 -8.61 15.03
C GLU A 214 -11.22 -9.90 14.21
N LYS A 215 -12.30 -9.98 13.44
CA LYS A 215 -12.57 -11.16 12.58
C LYS A 215 -11.56 -11.29 11.44
N LEU A 216 -10.99 -10.20 10.96
CA LEU A 216 -9.92 -10.26 9.98
C LEU A 216 -8.63 -10.76 10.61
N GLU A 217 -8.27 -10.29 11.80
CA GLU A 217 -7.10 -10.74 12.56
C GLU A 217 -7.20 -12.23 12.92
N GLU A 218 -8.36 -12.69 13.41
CA GLU A 218 -8.62 -14.12 13.66
C GLU A 218 -8.44 -14.99 12.42
N PHE A 219 -8.95 -14.50 11.27
CA PHE A 219 -8.83 -15.19 9.99
C PHE A 219 -7.37 -15.26 9.53
N MET A 220 -6.63 -14.16 9.64
CA MET A 220 -5.20 -14.12 9.30
C MET A 220 -4.40 -15.03 10.24
N ALA A 221 -4.65 -14.98 11.55
CA ALA A 221 -3.97 -15.83 12.52
C ALA A 221 -4.18 -17.32 12.24
N TYR A 222 -5.38 -17.71 11.80
CA TYR A 222 -5.65 -19.09 11.40
C TYR A 222 -4.81 -19.49 10.17
N GLY A 223 -4.82 -18.67 9.11
CA GLY A 223 -4.02 -18.92 7.90
C GLY A 223 -2.52 -18.98 8.20
N ILE A 224 -2.02 -18.09 9.06
CA ILE A 224 -0.63 -18.06 9.50
C ILE A 224 -0.25 -19.36 10.24
N ARG A 225 -1.08 -19.85 11.14
CA ARG A 225 -0.81 -21.13 11.83
C ARG A 225 -0.71 -22.28 10.86
N VAL A 226 -1.66 -22.40 9.93
CA VAL A 226 -1.61 -23.44 8.89
C VAL A 226 -0.34 -23.34 8.05
N PHE A 227 0.04 -22.13 7.66
CA PHE A 227 1.27 -21.87 6.91
C PHE A 227 2.52 -22.30 7.69
N LEU A 228 2.64 -21.87 8.93
CA LEU A 228 3.80 -22.18 9.79
C LEU A 228 3.92 -23.69 10.07
N GLU A 229 2.80 -24.36 10.29
CA GLU A 229 2.77 -25.82 10.47
C GLU A 229 3.26 -26.56 9.22
N GLY A 230 2.82 -26.11 8.03
CA GLY A 230 3.22 -26.70 6.75
C GLY A 230 4.69 -26.52 6.38
N HIS A 231 5.36 -25.53 6.99
CA HIS A 231 6.78 -25.23 6.73
C HIS A 231 7.68 -25.51 7.95
N ARG A 232 7.23 -26.35 8.88
CA ARG A 232 8.12 -26.78 9.99
C ARG A 232 9.27 -27.62 9.44
N PRO A 233 10.51 -27.37 9.88
CA PRO A 233 11.62 -28.23 9.52
C PRO A 233 11.34 -29.68 9.91
N VAL A 234 11.52 -30.58 8.97
CA VAL A 234 11.40 -32.01 9.25
C VAL A 234 12.56 -32.41 10.14
N SER A 235 12.33 -32.79 11.37
CA SER A 235 13.37 -33.36 12.24
C SER A 235 13.98 -34.57 11.54
N PRO A 236 15.31 -34.68 11.44
CA PRO A 236 15.91 -35.86 10.86
C PRO A 236 15.45 -37.10 11.61
N PRO A 237 15.17 -38.21 10.94
CA PRO A 237 14.72 -39.44 11.61
C PRO A 237 15.72 -39.80 12.69
N SER A 238 15.24 -39.95 13.93
CA SER A 238 16.06 -40.39 15.03
C SER A 238 16.74 -41.71 14.64
N LYS A 239 18.08 -41.67 14.49
CA LYS A 239 18.83 -42.91 14.26
C LYS A 239 18.58 -43.79 15.50
N GLY A 240 17.69 -44.77 15.33
CA GLY A 240 17.48 -45.80 16.31
C GLY A 240 18.82 -46.50 16.58
N HIS A 241 19.19 -46.53 17.83
CA HIS A 241 20.27 -47.36 18.34
C HIS A 241 19.77 -48.78 18.52
#